data_f8d7d2ee7b4934e51b482eecfc7d3333
#
_entry.id   f8d7d2ee7b4934e51b482eecfc7d3333
#
_cell.length_a   1.000
_cell.length_b   1.000
_cell.length_c   1.000
_cell.angle_alpha   90.00
_cell.angle_beta   90.00
_cell.angle_gamma   90.00
#
_symmetry.space_group_name_H-M   'P 1'
#
loop_
_entity.id
_entity.type
_entity.pdbx_description
1 polymer ?
#
loop_
_entity_poly.entity_id
_entity_poly.type
_entity_poly.pdbx_seq_one_letter_code
_entity_poly.pdbx_strand_id
1 'polypeptide(L)'
;MLLYNTCLTSCGIYSFTGTSIPAGANTFQVNYFENQAGSRPGSTVEPGLDRDFTLALQDIILGQTNLSLVKTGGDLVYEGEITKYSITPMTSTANLTAAQNRLSMSVNLRYSNTNNEEDDFEQRFSFFYDFPAEA
;
A
#
# COMPACT_ATOMS: atom_id res chain seq x y z
N MET A 1 -28.02 -0.52 -7.67
CA MET A 1 -28.04 0.78 -7.19
C MET A 1 -27.46 0.91 -5.86
N LEU A 2 -27.94 0.22 -4.93
CA LEU A 2 -27.43 0.33 -3.60
C LEU A 2 -26.02 -0.10 -3.45
N LEU A 3 -25.50 -0.80 -4.38
CA LEU A 3 -24.16 -1.32 -4.32
C LEU A 3 -23.11 -0.22 -4.31
N TYR A 4 -23.46 0.94 -4.77
CA TYR A 4 -22.52 2.01 -4.81
C TYR A 4 -22.03 2.40 -3.44
N ASN A 5 -22.88 2.30 -2.46
CA ASN A 5 -22.50 2.74 -1.14
C ASN A 5 -21.42 1.86 -0.54
N THR A 6 -21.47 0.59 -0.83
CA THR A 6 -20.48 -0.30 -0.28
C THR A 6 -19.12 -0.04 -0.91
N CYS A 7 -19.10 0.40 -2.16
CA CYS A 7 -17.82 0.68 -2.78
C CYS A 7 -17.14 1.85 -2.13
N LEU A 8 -17.88 2.81 -1.64
CA LEU A 8 -17.27 3.98 -1.07
C LEU A 8 -16.50 3.67 0.20
N THR A 9 -16.95 2.73 0.98
CA THR A 9 -16.30 2.44 2.23
C THR A 9 -14.95 1.77 2.04
N SER A 10 -14.76 1.08 0.93
CA SER A 10 -13.50 0.42 0.68
C SER A 10 -12.70 1.10 -0.41
N CYS A 11 -12.98 2.35 -0.64
CA CYS A 11 -12.38 3.08 -1.73
C CYS A 11 -10.86 3.09 -1.67
N GLY A 12 -10.28 3.29 -0.50
CA GLY A 12 -8.83 3.33 -0.39
C GLY A 12 -8.19 2.00 -0.76
N ILE A 13 -8.80 0.92 -0.36
CA ILE A 13 -8.28 -0.41 -0.66
C ILE A 13 -8.36 -0.67 -2.15
N TYR A 14 -9.50 -0.35 -2.75
CA TYR A 14 -9.63 -0.52 -4.18
C TYR A 14 -8.61 0.29 -4.95
N SER A 15 -8.34 1.52 -4.50
CA SER A 15 -7.38 2.34 -5.20
C SER A 15 -6.00 1.72 -5.17
N PHE A 16 -5.62 1.16 -4.05
CA PHE A 16 -4.28 0.61 -3.93
C PHE A 16 -4.14 -0.73 -4.65
N THR A 17 -5.13 -1.58 -4.56
CA THR A 17 -5.03 -2.89 -5.18
C THR A 17 -5.47 -2.90 -6.64
N GLY A 18 -5.89 -1.74 -7.15
CA GLY A 18 -6.37 -1.64 -8.51
C GLY A 18 -7.87 -1.48 -8.50
N THR A 19 -8.55 -2.09 -9.40
CA THR A 19 -9.99 -2.00 -9.45
C THR A 19 -10.56 -3.30 -8.91
N SER A 20 -11.77 -3.60 -9.25
CA SER A 20 -12.38 -4.84 -8.82
C SER A 20 -11.58 -6.03 -9.35
N ILE A 21 -11.72 -7.13 -8.68
CA ILE A 21 -11.00 -8.35 -9.05
C ILE A 21 -11.49 -8.84 -10.39
N PRO A 22 -10.61 -9.09 -11.34
CA PRO A 22 -11.01 -9.54 -12.67
C PRO A 22 -11.64 -10.92 -12.62
N ALA A 23 -12.57 -11.14 -13.50
CA ALA A 23 -13.18 -12.45 -13.62
C ALA A 23 -12.12 -13.45 -14.04
N GLY A 24 -12.14 -14.62 -13.46
CA GLY A 24 -11.18 -15.64 -13.81
C GLY A 24 -9.92 -15.63 -13.01
N ALA A 25 -9.68 -14.59 -12.20
CA ALA A 25 -8.50 -14.54 -11.36
C ALA A 25 -8.79 -15.32 -10.08
N ASN A 26 -7.91 -16.25 -9.74
CA ASN A 26 -8.07 -17.08 -8.56
C ASN A 26 -6.90 -16.97 -7.61
N THR A 27 -5.75 -16.56 -8.09
CA THR A 27 -4.54 -16.50 -7.28
C THR A 27 -3.88 -15.15 -7.44
N PHE A 28 -3.08 -14.78 -6.45
CA PHE A 28 -2.30 -13.57 -6.54
C PHE A 28 -0.92 -13.80 -5.94
N GLN A 29 -0.01 -12.98 -6.36
CA GLN A 29 1.37 -13.06 -5.95
C GLN A 29 1.81 -11.67 -5.56
N VAL A 30 2.48 -11.52 -4.43
CA VAL A 30 3.05 -10.25 -4.01
C VAL A 30 4.55 -10.42 -3.97
N ASN A 31 5.24 -9.78 -4.89
CA ASN A 31 6.68 -9.82 -4.90
C ASN A 31 7.21 -8.89 -3.82
N TYR A 32 8.44 -9.09 -3.43
CA TYR A 32 9.03 -8.33 -2.36
C TYR A 32 9.12 -6.86 -2.77
N PHE A 33 8.61 -5.99 -1.92
CA PHE A 33 8.68 -4.54 -2.17
C PHE A 33 9.96 -4.02 -1.56
N GLU A 34 10.89 -3.68 -2.41
CA GLU A 34 12.18 -3.21 -1.95
C GLU A 34 12.07 -1.83 -1.35
N ASN A 35 12.77 -1.59 -0.26
CA ASN A 35 12.74 -0.28 0.37
C ASN A 35 13.83 0.60 -0.23
N GLN A 36 13.45 1.46 -1.13
CA GLN A 36 14.38 2.39 -1.76
C GLN A 36 14.35 3.75 -1.09
N ALA A 37 13.54 3.91 -0.06
CA ALA A 37 13.40 5.20 0.59
C ALA A 37 14.61 5.54 1.44
N GLY A 38 15.30 4.57 1.95
CA GLY A 38 16.38 4.81 2.90
C GLY A 38 17.54 5.61 2.33
N SER A 39 17.69 5.63 1.03
CA SER A 39 18.80 6.36 0.43
C SER A 39 18.43 7.79 0.06
N ARG A 40 17.21 8.21 0.32
CA ARG A 40 16.78 9.54 -0.07
C ARG A 40 16.94 10.52 1.06
N PRO A 41 17.28 11.78 0.74
CA PRO A 41 17.42 12.80 1.78
C PRO A 41 16.10 12.98 2.52
N GLY A 42 16.20 13.15 3.82
CA GLY A 42 15.02 13.35 4.63
C GLY A 42 14.27 12.09 4.99
N SER A 43 14.76 10.94 4.58
CA SER A 43 14.10 9.69 4.91
C SER A 43 14.46 9.23 6.30
N THR A 44 13.51 8.55 6.90
CA THR A 44 13.71 7.86 8.17
C THR A 44 14.07 6.42 7.86
N VAL A 45 15.07 5.89 8.52
CA VAL A 45 15.45 4.51 8.33
C VAL A 45 14.58 3.63 9.19
N GLU A 46 13.91 2.67 8.57
CA GLU A 46 13.06 1.75 9.29
C GLU A 46 13.45 0.34 8.91
N PRO A 47 14.23 -0.36 9.74
CA PRO A 47 14.67 -1.71 9.41
C PRO A 47 13.47 -2.66 9.27
N GLY A 48 13.51 -3.49 8.28
CA GLY A 48 12.44 -4.47 8.07
C GLY A 48 11.20 -3.91 7.42
N LEU A 49 11.21 -2.66 7.02
CA LEU A 49 10.04 -2.05 6.41
C LEU A 49 9.61 -2.79 5.15
N ASP A 50 10.56 -3.20 4.33
CA ASP A 50 10.28 -3.90 3.09
C ASP A 50 9.53 -5.20 3.36
N ARG A 51 9.99 -5.97 4.33
CA ARG A 51 9.33 -7.21 4.67
C ARG A 51 7.95 -6.94 5.27
N ASP A 52 7.89 -5.99 6.20
CA ASP A 52 6.63 -5.72 6.89
C ASP A 52 5.58 -5.20 5.91
N PHE A 53 5.96 -4.35 4.98
CA PHE A 53 5.02 -3.84 4.00
C PHE A 53 4.53 -4.96 3.09
N THR A 54 5.44 -5.80 2.62
CA THR A 54 5.08 -6.90 1.74
C THR A 54 4.08 -7.83 2.41
N LEU A 55 4.34 -8.18 3.68
CA LEU A 55 3.44 -9.05 4.40
C LEU A 55 2.10 -8.38 4.69
N ALA A 56 2.12 -7.10 4.99
CA ALA A 56 0.87 -6.37 5.25
C ALA A 56 0.01 -6.32 3.99
N LEU A 57 0.63 -6.11 2.84
CA LEU A 57 -0.12 -6.08 1.59
C LEU A 57 -0.74 -7.45 1.30
N GLN A 58 0.01 -8.52 1.54
CA GLN A 58 -0.52 -9.86 1.37
C GLN A 58 -1.75 -10.07 2.25
N ASP A 59 -1.67 -9.63 3.51
CA ASP A 59 -2.76 -9.81 4.43
C ASP A 59 -4.00 -9.01 4.03
N ILE A 60 -3.80 -7.81 3.53
CA ILE A 60 -4.92 -6.98 3.10
C ILE A 60 -5.64 -7.64 1.93
N ILE A 61 -4.88 -8.13 0.96
CA ILE A 61 -5.51 -8.76 -0.20
C ILE A 61 -6.23 -10.04 0.21
N LEU A 62 -5.60 -10.82 1.10
CA LEU A 62 -6.26 -12.03 1.58
C LEU A 62 -7.56 -11.73 2.31
N GLY A 63 -7.57 -10.64 3.06
CA GLY A 63 -8.76 -10.29 3.83
C GLY A 63 -9.87 -9.63 3.02
N GLN A 64 -9.52 -9.04 1.87
CA GLN A 64 -10.49 -8.29 1.08
C GLN A 64 -10.97 -9.06 -0.16
N THR A 65 -10.37 -10.18 -0.45
CA THR A 65 -10.72 -10.92 -1.66
C THR A 65 -10.78 -12.41 -1.35
N ASN A 66 -11.21 -13.19 -2.33
CA ASN A 66 -11.23 -14.64 -2.19
C ASN A 66 -10.05 -15.27 -2.92
N LEU A 67 -9.07 -14.46 -3.25
CA LEU A 67 -7.90 -14.97 -3.97
C LEU A 67 -6.99 -15.75 -3.04
N SER A 68 -6.26 -16.68 -3.61
CA SER A 68 -5.28 -17.48 -2.88
C SER A 68 -3.89 -16.94 -3.13
N LEU A 69 -3.10 -16.87 -2.09
CA LEU A 69 -1.73 -16.36 -2.21
C LEU A 69 -0.82 -17.47 -2.71
N VAL A 70 -0.04 -17.17 -3.74
CA VAL A 70 0.96 -18.11 -4.25
C VAL A 70 2.30 -17.40 -4.35
N LYS A 71 3.38 -18.18 -4.37
CA LYS A 71 4.71 -17.60 -4.45
C LYS A 71 5.10 -17.24 -5.87
N THR A 72 4.65 -18.02 -6.82
CA THR A 72 4.96 -17.78 -8.22
C THR A 72 3.77 -18.20 -9.06
N GLY A 73 3.70 -17.66 -10.25
CA GLY A 73 2.63 -18.05 -11.16
C GLY A 73 1.26 -17.55 -10.80
N GLY A 74 1.17 -16.46 -10.04
CA GLY A 74 -0.13 -15.91 -9.70
C GLY A 74 -0.84 -15.30 -10.89
N ASP A 75 -2.16 -15.34 -10.86
CA ASP A 75 -2.95 -14.70 -11.91
C ASP A 75 -2.76 -13.19 -11.84
N LEU A 76 -2.70 -12.64 -10.64
CA LEU A 76 -2.44 -11.23 -10.43
C LEU A 76 -1.09 -11.09 -9.72
N VAL A 77 -0.29 -10.14 -10.16
CA VAL A 77 1.03 -9.94 -9.60
C VAL A 77 1.15 -8.50 -9.12
N TYR A 78 1.55 -8.34 -7.87
CA TYR A 78 1.78 -7.03 -7.28
C TYR A 78 3.26 -6.91 -6.97
N GLU A 79 3.89 -5.87 -7.45
CA GLU A 79 5.30 -5.65 -7.14
C GLU A 79 5.59 -4.16 -7.16
N GLY A 80 6.72 -3.79 -6.65
CA GLY A 80 7.08 -2.39 -6.66
C GLY A 80 8.15 -2.09 -5.62
N GLU A 81 8.22 -0.84 -5.24
CA GLU A 81 9.19 -0.41 -4.25
C GLU A 81 8.62 0.70 -3.39
N ILE A 82 9.16 0.82 -2.18
CA ILE A 82 8.81 1.91 -1.28
C ILE A 82 9.75 3.04 -1.62
N THR A 83 9.21 4.17 -2.06
CA THR A 83 10.04 5.27 -2.56
C THR A 83 10.20 6.40 -1.57
N LYS A 84 9.37 6.45 -0.54
CA LYS A 84 9.50 7.49 0.48
C LYS A 84 9.03 6.94 1.81
N TYR A 85 9.75 7.27 2.86
CA TYR A 85 9.34 6.94 4.22
C TYR A 85 9.98 7.97 5.12
N SER A 86 9.17 8.82 5.73
CA SER A 86 9.70 9.86 6.60
C SER A 86 8.74 10.13 7.74
N ILE A 87 9.29 10.53 8.88
CA ILE A 87 8.51 10.90 10.04
C ILE A 87 8.86 12.34 10.34
N THR A 88 7.85 13.19 10.31
CA THR A 88 8.05 14.63 10.46
C THR A 88 7.26 15.14 11.64
N PRO A 89 7.89 15.90 12.51
CA PRO A 89 7.14 16.51 13.62
C PRO A 89 6.13 17.50 13.09
N MET A 90 4.94 17.49 13.67
CA MET A 90 3.90 18.41 13.31
C MET A 90 3.55 19.23 14.52
N THR A 91 3.44 20.54 14.32
CA THR A 91 3.09 21.41 15.42
C THR A 91 1.67 21.85 15.20
N SER A 92 0.87 21.60 16.16
CA SER A 92 -0.48 22.09 16.10
C SER A 92 -0.47 23.52 16.52
N THR A 93 -1.24 24.33 15.90
CA THR A 93 -1.24 25.72 16.23
C THR A 93 -2.30 26.08 17.22
N ALA A 94 -3.43 25.57 17.13
CA ALA A 94 -4.48 26.02 17.95
C ALA A 94 -4.47 25.32 19.25
N ASN A 95 -4.83 24.62 19.74
CA ASN A 95 -4.91 23.96 20.99
C ASN A 95 -3.78 23.04 21.25
N LEU A 96 -2.66 23.49 21.10
CA LEU A 96 -1.49 22.74 21.25
C LEU A 96 -1.30 21.93 22.42
N THR A 97 -2.13 21.04 22.65
CA THR A 97 -2.00 20.23 23.82
C THR A 97 -1.01 19.13 23.64
N ALA A 98 -0.81 18.70 22.43
CA ALA A 98 0.13 17.62 22.22
C ALA A 98 0.76 17.73 20.86
N ALA A 99 2.05 17.48 20.82
CA ALA A 99 2.74 17.40 19.55
C ALA A 99 2.36 16.12 18.86
N GLN A 100 2.46 16.11 17.55
CA GLN A 100 2.21 14.94 16.76
C GLN A 100 3.29 14.73 15.75
N ASN A 101 3.44 13.52 15.31
CA ASN A 101 4.33 13.18 14.22
C ASN A 101 3.50 12.72 13.05
N ARG A 102 3.99 13.00 11.87
CA ARG A 102 3.35 12.53 10.65
C ARG A 102 4.27 11.55 9.93
N LEU A 103 3.76 10.36 9.72
CA LEU A 103 4.44 9.38 8.89
C LEU A 103 3.96 9.60 7.48
N SER A 104 4.90 9.81 6.56
CA SER A 104 4.58 9.92 5.14
C SER A 104 5.25 8.78 4.42
N MET A 105 4.53 8.12 3.56
CA MET A 105 5.05 6.96 2.85
C MET A 105 4.54 6.98 1.42
N SER A 106 5.42 6.69 0.49
CA SER A 106 5.04 6.57 -0.91
C SER A 106 5.51 5.24 -1.44
N VAL A 107 4.71 4.64 -2.27
CA VAL A 107 4.98 3.32 -2.84
C VAL A 107 4.69 3.39 -4.32
N ASN A 108 5.58 2.85 -5.12
CA ASN A 108 5.35 2.69 -6.55
C ASN A 108 4.88 1.28 -6.77
N LEU A 109 3.67 1.10 -7.26
CA LEU A 109 3.06 -0.21 -7.44
C LEU A 109 2.95 -0.54 -8.92
N ARG A 110 3.40 -1.73 -9.27
CA ARG A 110 3.20 -2.28 -10.59
C ARG A 110 2.28 -3.49 -10.46
N TYR A 111 1.14 -3.42 -11.09
CA TYR A 111 0.12 -4.46 -11.03
C TYR A 111 0.02 -5.11 -12.39
N SER A 112 0.02 -6.41 -12.42
CA SER A 112 -0.08 -7.16 -13.67
C SER A 112 -1.14 -8.23 -13.56
N ASN A 113 -1.92 -8.38 -14.61
CA ASN A 113 -2.88 -9.47 -14.71
C ASN A 113 -2.39 -10.40 -15.81
N THR A 114 -1.90 -11.58 -15.44
CA THR A 114 -1.30 -12.47 -16.42
C THR A 114 -2.30 -12.99 -17.42
N ASN A 115 -3.60 -12.89 -17.11
CA ASN A 115 -4.63 -13.33 -18.02
C ASN A 115 -5.12 -12.22 -18.94
N ASN A 116 -4.80 -10.97 -18.64
CA ASN A 116 -5.26 -9.85 -19.46
C ASN A 116 -4.34 -8.68 -19.25
N GLU A 117 -3.41 -8.50 -20.15
CA GLU A 117 -2.42 -7.44 -20.04
C GLU A 117 -3.01 -6.03 -20.07
N GLU A 118 -4.21 -5.88 -20.56
CA GLU A 118 -4.80 -4.57 -20.59
C GLU A 118 -5.12 -4.04 -19.20
N ASP A 119 -5.13 -4.91 -18.20
CA ASP A 119 -5.41 -4.49 -16.84
C ASP A 119 -4.13 -4.02 -16.15
N ASP A 120 -2.97 -4.21 -16.75
CA ASP A 120 -1.71 -3.86 -16.12
C ASP A 120 -1.60 -2.35 -15.93
N PHE A 121 -1.06 -1.95 -14.80
CA PHE A 121 -0.80 -0.53 -14.59
C PHE A 121 0.36 -0.34 -13.62
N GLU A 122 0.89 0.87 -13.63
CA GLU A 122 1.91 1.25 -12.67
C GLU A 122 1.50 2.60 -12.11
N GLN A 123 1.48 2.74 -10.82
CA GLN A 123 1.03 3.97 -10.20
C GLN A 123 1.71 4.18 -8.87
N ARG A 124 1.98 5.43 -8.57
CA ARG A 124 2.57 5.80 -7.30
C ARG A 124 1.46 6.18 -6.35
N PHE A 125 1.50 5.65 -5.15
CA PHE A 125 0.54 5.95 -4.11
C PHE A 125 1.27 6.61 -2.95
N SER A 126 0.64 7.61 -2.36
CA SER A 126 1.21 8.30 -1.20
C SER A 126 0.19 8.28 -0.08
N PHE A 127 0.68 8.03 1.12
CA PHE A 127 -0.16 7.93 2.30
C PHE A 127 0.46 8.75 3.41
N PHE A 128 -0.36 9.18 4.36
CA PHE A 128 0.20 9.73 5.58
C PHE A 128 -0.65 9.30 6.77
N TYR A 129 -0.04 9.31 7.94
CA TYR A 129 -0.71 8.91 9.16
C TYR A 129 -0.13 9.74 10.30
N ASP A 130 -1.01 10.40 11.04
CA ASP A 130 -0.59 11.24 12.15
C ASP A 130 -0.77 10.48 13.45
N PHE A 131 0.21 10.56 14.31
CA PHE A 131 0.17 9.86 15.59
C PHE A 131 0.83 10.71 16.66
N PRO A 132 0.48 10.49 17.95
CA PRO A 132 1.03 11.30 19.00
C PRO A 132 2.54 11.14 19.11
N ALA A 133 3.22 12.25 19.35
CA ALA A 133 4.65 12.20 19.54
C ALA A 133 4.90 11.83 21.00
N GLU A 134 5.36 10.62 21.19
CA GLU A 134 5.59 10.15 22.51
C GLU A 134 6.93 10.64 23.01
N ALA A 135 6.99 11.02 24.22
CA ALA A 135 8.24 11.53 24.77
C ALA A 135 9.18 10.42 25.12
#